data_4bd3ecc9cedd94faa8abb10b8fdb7ce1
#
_entry.id   4bd3ecc9cedd94faa8abb10b8fdb7ce1
#
_cell.length_a   1.000
_cell.length_b   1.000
_cell.length_c   1.000
_cell.angle_alpha   90.00
_cell.angle_beta   90.00
_cell.angle_gamma   90.00
#
_symmetry.space_group_name_H-M   'P 1'
#
loop_
_entity.id
_entity.type
_entity.pdbx_description
1 polymer ?
#
loop_
_entity_poly.entity_id
_entity_poly.type
_entity_poly.pdbx_seq_one_letter_code
_entity_poly.pdbx_strand_id
1 'polypeptide(L)'
;MTGLSDRHKAVAATVLIGLALIALPFFAGQFGNAWIRILAFALLYIMLALGLNIVVGYAGLLDLGYVAFYAVGAYMYALLASPHLYEQFEWIRQTFPDGLHSSVWIVVPLSAALAALFGVLLGFPVLRLRGDYLAIVTLGFGEIIRIFLNNLNAPINLTNGPQGISRIDPIQIGGHSLGDDLVLGGLTMPSVQLYYYLFLVLTVFIILVCVRLEDSRIGRAWMAIREDEVAAKAMGINARNIKLLAFAMGASFG
;
A
#
# COMPACT_ATOMS: atom_id res chain seq x y z
N MET A 1 -31.41 19.05 20.71
CA MET A 1 -30.72 20.21 20.09
C MET A 1 -29.19 20.14 20.15
N THR A 2 -28.60 19.16 20.84
CA THR A 2 -27.13 18.97 20.97
C THR A 2 -26.43 18.37 19.73
N GLY A 3 -27.12 17.55 18.92
CA GLY A 3 -26.50 16.84 17.80
C GLY A 3 -26.08 17.71 16.59
N LEU A 4 -26.71 18.85 16.34
CA LEU A 4 -26.33 19.76 15.25
C LEU A 4 -25.04 20.51 15.54
N SER A 5 -24.83 20.93 16.82
CA SER A 5 -23.62 21.61 17.27
C SER A 5 -22.40 20.67 17.21
N ASP A 6 -22.56 19.40 17.55
CA ASP A 6 -21.46 18.41 17.57
C ASP A 6 -21.06 18.01 16.15
N ARG A 7 -22.01 17.92 15.22
CA ARG A 7 -21.71 17.68 13.79
C ARG A 7 -20.94 18.84 13.16
N HIS A 8 -21.32 20.08 13.45
CA HIS A 8 -20.56 21.24 12.95
C HIS A 8 -19.16 21.31 13.53
N LYS A 9 -18.98 20.99 14.80
CA LYS A 9 -17.64 20.91 15.44
C LYS A 9 -16.80 19.82 14.81
N ALA A 10 -17.35 18.62 14.54
CA ALA A 10 -16.64 17.53 13.89
C ALA A 10 -16.21 17.90 12.46
N VAL A 11 -17.09 18.51 11.68
CA VAL A 11 -16.76 18.99 10.32
C VAL A 11 -15.69 20.06 10.37
N ALA A 12 -15.81 21.04 11.26
CA ALA A 12 -14.82 22.10 11.43
C ALA A 12 -13.43 21.53 11.83
N ALA A 13 -13.40 20.56 12.75
CA ALA A 13 -12.17 19.88 13.15
C ALA A 13 -11.53 19.12 11.96
N THR A 14 -12.32 18.39 11.19
CA THR A 14 -11.81 17.66 10.00
C THR A 14 -11.23 18.63 8.97
N VAL A 15 -11.91 19.74 8.69
CA VAL A 15 -11.42 20.77 7.76
C VAL A 15 -10.14 21.40 8.28
N LEU A 16 -10.06 21.71 9.57
CA LEU A 16 -8.88 22.31 10.18
C LEU A 16 -7.68 21.37 10.15
N ILE A 17 -7.89 20.06 10.41
CA ILE A 17 -6.85 19.03 10.27
C ILE A 17 -6.39 18.92 8.81
N GLY A 18 -7.32 18.91 7.86
CA GLY A 18 -7.00 18.88 6.43
C GLY A 18 -6.14 20.07 6.00
N LEU A 19 -6.51 21.29 6.41
CA LEU A 19 -5.73 22.51 6.14
C LEU A 19 -4.36 22.46 6.80
N ALA A 20 -4.27 21.98 8.04
CA ALA A 20 -3.01 21.82 8.74
C ALA A 20 -2.07 20.83 8.00
N LEU A 21 -2.58 19.69 7.52
CA LEU A 21 -1.80 18.72 6.74
C LEU A 21 -1.32 19.29 5.41
N ILE A 22 -2.12 20.12 4.74
CA ILE A 22 -1.72 20.78 3.49
C ILE A 22 -0.64 21.85 3.77
N ALA A 23 -0.72 22.59 4.86
CA ALA A 23 0.24 23.62 5.22
C ALA A 23 1.55 23.05 5.82
N LEU A 24 1.51 21.84 6.37
CA LEU A 24 2.61 21.23 7.11
C LEU A 24 3.93 21.16 6.33
N PRO A 25 3.99 20.77 5.04
CA PRO A 25 5.26 20.72 4.31
C PRO A 25 5.91 22.08 4.08
N PHE A 26 5.14 23.19 4.07
CA PHE A 26 5.72 24.52 3.97
C PHE A 26 6.45 24.91 5.27
N PHE A 27 5.90 24.55 6.43
CA PHE A 27 6.58 24.75 7.71
C PHE A 27 7.79 23.82 7.85
N ALA A 28 7.61 22.52 7.53
CA ALA A 28 8.68 21.54 7.59
C ALA A 28 9.84 21.88 6.65
N GLY A 29 9.55 22.45 5.48
CA GLY A 29 10.54 22.87 4.49
C GLY A 29 11.50 23.94 4.99
N GLN A 30 11.08 24.78 5.96
CA GLN A 30 11.98 25.78 6.59
C GLN A 30 13.11 25.12 7.41
N PHE A 31 12.88 23.90 7.89
CA PHE A 31 13.87 23.09 8.61
C PHE A 31 14.65 22.13 7.71
N GLY A 32 14.32 22.11 6.40
CA GLY A 32 14.99 21.31 5.38
C GLY A 32 14.15 20.17 4.82
N ASN A 33 14.51 19.72 3.61
CA ASN A 33 13.79 18.67 2.85
C ASN A 33 13.75 17.31 3.57
N ALA A 34 14.67 17.06 4.52
CA ALA A 34 14.68 15.83 5.30
C ALA A 34 13.40 15.65 6.13
N TRP A 35 12.88 16.72 6.70
CA TRP A 35 11.64 16.67 7.47
C TRP A 35 10.42 16.37 6.63
N ILE A 36 10.36 16.92 5.41
CA ILE A 36 9.27 16.61 4.47
C ILE A 36 9.32 15.12 4.06
N ARG A 37 10.52 14.58 3.87
CA ARG A 37 10.71 13.15 3.56
C ARG A 37 10.21 12.27 4.72
N ILE A 38 10.51 12.63 5.96
CA ILE A 38 10.00 11.90 7.14
C ILE A 38 8.48 11.91 7.19
N LEU A 39 7.85 13.06 6.90
CA LEU A 39 6.40 13.16 6.83
C LEU A 39 5.80 12.32 5.70
N ALA A 40 6.45 12.25 4.54
CA ALA A 40 6.02 11.39 3.44
C ALA A 40 6.11 9.90 3.82
N PHE A 41 7.19 9.47 4.51
CA PHE A 41 7.28 8.12 5.07
C PHE A 41 6.20 7.84 6.12
N ALA A 42 5.88 8.82 6.98
CA ALA A 42 4.80 8.67 7.95
C ALA A 42 3.45 8.40 7.27
N LEU A 43 3.13 9.11 6.18
CA LEU A 43 1.92 8.86 5.39
C LEU A 43 1.93 7.46 4.76
N LEU A 44 3.07 7.01 4.24
CA LEU A 44 3.23 5.65 3.72
C LEU A 44 2.95 4.60 4.80
N TYR A 45 3.52 4.75 6.01
CA TYR A 45 3.24 3.83 7.11
C TYR A 45 1.77 3.89 7.57
N ILE A 46 1.12 5.04 7.50
CA ILE A 46 -0.32 5.15 7.76
C ILE A 46 -1.11 4.34 6.73
N MET A 47 -0.77 4.40 5.44
CA MET A 47 -1.42 3.60 4.40
C MET A 47 -1.25 2.11 4.65
N LEU A 48 -0.03 1.67 5.01
CA LEU A 48 0.24 0.28 5.38
C LEU A 48 -0.57 -0.16 6.61
N ALA A 49 -0.65 0.69 7.63
CA ALA A 49 -1.44 0.42 8.83
C ALA A 49 -2.95 0.30 8.53
N LEU A 50 -3.47 1.13 7.63
CA LEU A 50 -4.87 1.06 7.20
C LEU A 50 -5.16 -0.23 6.42
N GLY A 51 -4.26 -0.67 5.54
CA GLY A 51 -4.36 -1.94 4.85
C GLY A 51 -4.30 -3.14 5.80
N LEU A 52 -3.36 -3.11 6.76
CA LEU A 52 -3.29 -4.11 7.83
C LEU A 52 -4.56 -4.14 8.68
N ASN A 53 -5.17 -2.99 8.94
CA ASN A 53 -6.41 -2.89 9.72
C ASN A 53 -7.59 -3.63 9.05
N ILE A 54 -7.59 -3.80 7.73
CA ILE A 54 -8.61 -4.63 7.05
C ILE A 54 -8.51 -6.08 7.52
N VAL A 55 -7.29 -6.62 7.63
CA VAL A 55 -7.05 -8.02 8.01
C VAL A 55 -7.18 -8.20 9.52
N VAL A 56 -6.50 -7.38 10.31
CA VAL A 56 -6.44 -7.51 11.76
C VAL A 56 -7.65 -6.88 12.43
N GLY A 57 -8.00 -5.65 12.07
CA GLY A 57 -9.06 -4.89 12.71
C GLY A 57 -10.46 -5.40 12.35
N TYR A 58 -10.76 -5.52 11.06
CA TYR A 58 -12.11 -5.92 10.63
C TYR A 58 -12.31 -7.43 10.67
N ALA A 59 -11.38 -8.21 10.08
CA ALA A 59 -11.54 -9.67 10.00
C ALA A 59 -11.01 -10.44 11.21
N GLY A 60 -10.27 -9.80 12.12
CA GLY A 60 -9.74 -10.43 13.34
C GLY A 60 -8.65 -11.47 13.09
N LEU A 61 -7.92 -11.35 11.99
CA LEU A 61 -6.87 -12.28 11.58
C LEU A 61 -5.50 -11.69 11.90
N LEU A 62 -4.73 -12.33 12.76
CA LEU A 62 -3.39 -11.87 13.10
C LEU A 62 -2.42 -12.09 11.93
N ASP A 63 -2.03 -11.01 11.27
CA ASP A 63 -1.05 -11.01 10.18
C ASP A 63 0.18 -10.19 10.60
N LEU A 64 1.29 -10.88 10.84
CA LEU A 64 2.60 -10.27 11.14
C LEU A 64 3.52 -10.21 9.92
N GLY A 65 3.10 -10.76 8.79
CA GLY A 65 3.83 -10.78 7.53
C GLY A 65 3.44 -9.68 6.54
N TYR A 66 2.59 -8.74 6.93
CA TYR A 66 1.96 -7.76 6.05
C TYR A 66 2.96 -6.95 5.19
N VAL A 67 4.14 -6.64 5.74
CA VAL A 67 5.21 -5.90 5.04
C VAL A 67 5.69 -6.63 3.77
N ALA A 68 5.48 -7.94 3.66
CA ALA A 68 5.80 -8.69 2.45
C ALA A 68 4.98 -8.23 1.24
N PHE A 69 3.71 -7.86 1.43
CA PHE A 69 2.86 -7.37 0.34
C PHE A 69 3.35 -6.01 -0.17
N TYR A 70 3.77 -5.13 0.74
CA TYR A 70 4.44 -3.88 0.38
C TYR A 70 5.70 -4.14 -0.46
N ALA A 71 6.54 -5.11 -0.06
CA ALA A 71 7.74 -5.45 -0.80
C ALA A 71 7.42 -5.97 -2.21
N VAL A 72 6.40 -6.82 -2.37
CA VAL A 72 5.94 -7.33 -3.67
C VAL A 72 5.49 -6.17 -4.57
N GLY A 73 4.69 -5.25 -4.06
CA GLY A 73 4.23 -4.06 -4.80
C GLY A 73 5.38 -3.14 -5.20
N ALA A 74 6.29 -2.84 -4.27
CA ALA A 74 7.44 -1.99 -4.51
C ALA A 74 8.39 -2.56 -5.58
N TYR A 75 8.69 -3.86 -5.52
CA TYR A 75 9.51 -4.51 -6.55
C TYR A 75 8.80 -4.59 -7.90
N MET A 76 7.49 -4.79 -7.94
CA MET A 76 6.73 -4.76 -9.18
C MET A 76 6.84 -3.38 -9.86
N TYR A 77 6.69 -2.30 -9.08
CA TYR A 77 6.90 -0.95 -9.60
C TYR A 77 8.35 -0.75 -10.06
N ALA A 78 9.33 -1.11 -9.23
CA ALA A 78 10.73 -0.95 -9.54
C ALA A 78 11.15 -1.69 -10.83
N LEU A 79 10.64 -2.92 -11.04
CA LEU A 79 10.92 -3.70 -12.24
C LEU A 79 10.34 -3.08 -13.52
N LEU A 80 9.12 -2.57 -13.45
CA LEU A 80 8.42 -2.02 -14.63
C LEU A 80 8.77 -0.56 -14.93
N ALA A 81 9.27 0.17 -13.93
CA ALA A 81 9.65 1.58 -14.05
C ALA A 81 11.19 1.78 -14.01
N SER A 82 11.98 0.75 -14.32
CA SER A 82 13.43 0.84 -14.39
C SER A 82 13.98 0.09 -15.60
N PRO A 83 15.21 0.38 -16.05
CA PRO A 83 15.85 -0.34 -17.13
C PRO A 83 16.31 -1.76 -16.72
N HIS A 84 16.11 -2.17 -15.47
CA HIS A 84 16.66 -3.41 -14.94
C HIS A 84 16.24 -4.66 -15.73
N LEU A 85 14.95 -4.84 -16.04
CA LEU A 85 14.48 -5.96 -16.86
C LEU A 85 15.01 -5.92 -18.28
N TYR A 86 15.09 -4.75 -18.87
CA TYR A 86 15.66 -4.53 -20.20
C TYR A 86 17.15 -4.89 -20.25
N GLU A 87 17.92 -4.59 -19.21
CA GLU A 87 19.34 -4.92 -19.11
C GLU A 87 19.58 -6.43 -18.91
N GLN A 88 18.66 -7.13 -18.22
CA GLN A 88 18.81 -8.55 -17.88
C GLN A 88 18.25 -9.51 -18.94
N PHE A 89 17.22 -9.12 -19.68
CA PHE A 89 16.52 -10.01 -20.61
C PHE A 89 16.61 -9.53 -22.06
N GLU A 90 17.32 -10.29 -22.89
CA GLU A 90 17.51 -9.98 -24.31
C GLU A 90 16.18 -9.87 -25.08
N TRP A 91 15.20 -10.75 -24.80
CA TRP A 91 13.91 -10.71 -25.47
C TRP A 91 13.09 -9.44 -25.14
N ILE A 92 13.23 -8.90 -23.89
CA ILE A 92 12.62 -7.62 -23.51
C ILE A 92 13.28 -6.48 -24.26
N ARG A 93 14.61 -6.50 -24.37
CA ARG A 93 15.39 -5.52 -25.12
C ARG A 93 15.05 -5.47 -26.61
N GLN A 94 14.76 -6.63 -27.22
CA GLN A 94 14.32 -6.70 -28.61
C GLN A 94 12.90 -6.20 -28.83
N THR A 95 12.01 -6.39 -27.83
CA THR A 95 10.59 -6.02 -27.94
C THR A 95 10.36 -4.56 -27.54
N PHE A 96 11.12 -4.05 -26.56
CA PHE A 96 11.02 -2.69 -26.02
C PHE A 96 12.40 -2.01 -26.02
N PRO A 97 12.88 -1.49 -27.18
CA PRO A 97 14.23 -0.94 -27.31
C PRO A 97 14.51 0.24 -26.39
N ASP A 98 13.47 1.03 -26.07
CA ASP A 98 13.57 2.22 -25.22
C ASP A 98 13.36 1.92 -23.73
N GLY A 99 13.13 0.64 -23.36
CA GLY A 99 12.78 0.22 -21.99
C GLY A 99 11.28 0.12 -21.78
N LEU A 100 10.86 -0.39 -20.61
CA LEU A 100 9.42 -0.58 -20.30
C LEU A 100 8.75 0.75 -19.91
N HIS A 101 9.45 1.63 -19.18
CA HIS A 101 8.97 2.97 -18.73
C HIS A 101 7.46 3.05 -18.47
N SER A 102 6.95 2.04 -17.76
CA SER A 102 5.51 1.84 -17.62
C SER A 102 4.87 2.93 -16.79
N SER A 103 3.73 3.43 -17.26
CA SER A 103 2.96 4.45 -16.54
C SER A 103 2.48 3.94 -15.18
N VAL A 104 2.56 4.79 -14.15
CA VAL A 104 2.07 4.52 -12.80
C VAL A 104 0.62 4.05 -12.78
N TRP A 105 -0.21 4.57 -13.67
CA TRP A 105 -1.63 4.21 -13.81
C TRP A 105 -1.88 2.75 -14.21
N ILE A 106 -0.91 2.11 -14.85
CA ILE A 106 -0.95 0.67 -15.20
C ILE A 106 -0.28 -0.14 -14.10
N VAL A 107 0.86 0.34 -13.59
CA VAL A 107 1.67 -0.40 -12.62
C VAL A 107 0.97 -0.52 -11.28
N VAL A 108 0.33 0.54 -10.77
CA VAL A 108 -0.35 0.51 -9.47
C VAL A 108 -1.49 -0.53 -9.42
N PRO A 109 -2.44 -0.57 -10.37
CA PRO A 109 -3.45 -1.64 -10.37
C PRO A 109 -2.86 -3.05 -10.55
N LEU A 110 -1.81 -3.19 -11.36
CA LEU A 110 -1.14 -4.46 -11.57
C LEU A 110 -0.42 -4.94 -10.29
N SER A 111 0.27 -4.04 -9.60
CA SER A 111 0.93 -4.32 -8.31
C SER A 111 -0.10 -4.70 -7.24
N ALA A 112 -1.20 -3.95 -7.16
CA ALA A 112 -2.30 -4.26 -6.23
C ALA A 112 -2.93 -5.63 -6.52
N ALA A 113 -3.12 -5.98 -7.80
CA ALA A 113 -3.64 -7.30 -8.19
C ALA A 113 -2.64 -8.43 -7.87
N LEU A 114 -1.34 -8.20 -8.09
CA LEU A 114 -0.29 -9.15 -7.75
C LEU A 114 -0.21 -9.36 -6.23
N ALA A 115 -0.20 -8.27 -5.45
CA ALA A 115 -0.20 -8.35 -3.99
C ALA A 115 -1.46 -9.07 -3.47
N ALA A 116 -2.65 -8.78 -4.04
CA ALA A 116 -3.88 -9.51 -3.72
C ALA A 116 -3.78 -11.02 -4.03
N LEU A 117 -3.15 -11.38 -5.14
CA LEU A 117 -2.89 -12.79 -5.48
C LEU A 117 -2.00 -13.46 -4.43
N PHE A 118 -0.90 -12.82 -4.02
CA PHE A 118 -0.06 -13.32 -2.92
C PHE A 118 -0.82 -13.40 -1.61
N GLY A 119 -1.71 -12.44 -1.32
CA GLY A 119 -2.62 -12.49 -0.16
C GLY A 119 -3.54 -13.71 -0.18
N VAL A 120 -4.10 -14.05 -1.35
CA VAL A 120 -4.93 -15.27 -1.51
C VAL A 120 -4.07 -16.53 -1.38
N LEU A 121 -2.89 -16.56 -2.01
CA LEU A 121 -1.98 -17.72 -1.95
C LEU A 121 -1.53 -18.00 -0.52
N LEU A 122 -1.19 -16.98 0.23
CA LEU A 122 -0.88 -17.10 1.65
C LEU A 122 -2.12 -17.49 2.46
N GLY A 123 -3.23 -16.78 2.28
CA GLY A 123 -4.45 -16.97 3.05
C GLY A 123 -5.01 -18.38 2.92
N PHE A 124 -4.92 -19.01 1.73
CA PHE A 124 -5.53 -20.32 1.48
C PHE A 124 -5.06 -21.45 2.43
N PRO A 125 -3.74 -21.69 2.63
CA PRO A 125 -3.27 -22.68 3.61
C PRO A 125 -3.40 -22.18 5.04
N VAL A 126 -3.20 -20.89 5.27
CA VAL A 126 -3.06 -20.29 6.60
C VAL A 126 -4.40 -20.15 7.32
N LEU A 127 -5.52 -20.01 6.59
CA LEU A 127 -6.87 -19.94 7.18
C LEU A 127 -7.33 -21.20 7.92
N ARG A 128 -6.59 -22.32 7.83
CA ARG A 128 -6.83 -23.51 8.65
C ARG A 128 -6.27 -23.38 10.07
N LEU A 129 -5.35 -22.43 10.28
CA LEU A 129 -4.71 -22.16 11.54
C LEU A 129 -5.53 -21.13 12.34
N ARG A 130 -5.39 -21.15 13.67
CA ARG A 130 -6.11 -20.25 14.56
C ARG A 130 -5.15 -19.56 15.53
N GLY A 131 -5.48 -18.33 15.92
CA GLY A 131 -4.76 -17.58 16.93
C GLY A 131 -3.27 -17.40 16.61
N ASP A 132 -2.42 -17.74 17.55
CA ASP A 132 -0.98 -17.49 17.50
C ASP A 132 -0.27 -18.26 16.37
N TYR A 133 -0.77 -19.44 16.01
CA TYR A 133 -0.22 -20.20 14.87
C TYR A 133 -0.37 -19.46 13.55
N LEU A 134 -1.46 -18.73 13.37
CA LEU A 134 -1.67 -17.88 12.22
C LEU A 134 -0.60 -16.78 12.18
N ALA A 135 -0.36 -16.09 13.29
CA ALA A 135 0.62 -15.04 13.40
C ALA A 135 2.05 -15.52 13.10
N ILE A 136 2.43 -16.69 13.63
CA ILE A 136 3.76 -17.27 13.41
C ILE A 136 3.98 -17.59 11.93
N VAL A 137 2.97 -18.18 11.27
CA VAL A 137 3.10 -18.56 9.85
C VAL A 137 3.13 -17.33 8.94
N THR A 138 2.34 -16.29 9.23
CA THR A 138 2.40 -15.04 8.46
C THR A 138 3.72 -14.31 8.65
N LEU A 139 4.29 -14.31 9.87
CA LEU A 139 5.63 -13.80 10.13
C LEU A 139 6.68 -14.57 9.31
N GLY A 140 6.61 -15.91 9.34
CA GLY A 140 7.50 -16.76 8.54
C GLY A 140 7.40 -16.49 7.05
N PHE A 141 6.18 -16.24 6.53
CA PHE A 141 5.99 -15.84 5.14
C PHE A 141 6.67 -14.51 4.82
N GLY A 142 6.52 -13.51 5.69
CA GLY A 142 7.21 -12.22 5.54
C GLY A 142 8.72 -12.39 5.43
N GLU A 143 9.30 -13.25 6.28
CA GLU A 143 10.72 -13.54 6.26
C GLU A 143 11.14 -14.33 5.00
N ILE A 144 10.32 -15.29 4.54
CA ILE A 144 10.57 -16.02 3.29
C ILE A 144 10.61 -15.05 2.11
N ILE A 145 9.65 -14.13 1.99
CA ILE A 145 9.64 -13.13 0.92
C ILE A 145 10.87 -12.24 1.00
N ARG A 146 11.27 -11.80 2.19
CA ARG A 146 12.49 -11.00 2.40
C ARG A 146 13.74 -11.72 1.93
N ILE A 147 13.90 -12.99 2.34
CA ILE A 147 15.05 -13.82 1.95
C ILE A 147 15.02 -14.04 0.43
N PHE A 148 13.86 -14.32 -0.13
CA PHE A 148 13.69 -14.56 -1.55
C PHE A 148 14.09 -13.32 -2.37
N LEU A 149 13.60 -12.14 -2.02
CA LEU A 149 13.94 -10.88 -2.69
C LEU A 149 15.44 -10.55 -2.58
N ASN A 150 16.08 -10.88 -1.47
CA ASN A 150 17.51 -10.65 -1.28
C ASN A 150 18.41 -11.65 -2.02
N ASN A 151 17.88 -12.79 -2.47
CA ASN A 151 18.67 -13.85 -3.13
C ASN A 151 18.29 -14.05 -4.62
N LEU A 152 17.33 -13.30 -5.16
CA LEU A 152 16.95 -13.35 -6.58
C LEU A 152 17.92 -12.57 -7.48
N ASN A 153 19.21 -12.69 -7.23
CA ASN A 153 20.27 -12.11 -8.07
C ASN A 153 21.05 -13.17 -8.87
N ALA A 154 20.82 -14.48 -8.61
CA ALA A 154 21.42 -15.59 -9.35
C ALA A 154 20.45 -16.78 -9.40
N PRO A 155 20.38 -17.57 -10.50
CA PRO A 155 21.14 -17.44 -11.77
C PRO A 155 20.64 -16.31 -12.70
N ILE A 156 19.44 -15.79 -12.44
CA ILE A 156 18.82 -14.67 -13.16
C ILE A 156 18.69 -13.52 -12.18
N ASN A 157 19.25 -12.35 -12.52
CA ASN A 157 19.18 -11.19 -11.66
C ASN A 157 17.84 -10.47 -11.82
N LEU A 158 16.87 -10.78 -10.95
CA LEU A 158 15.56 -10.12 -10.94
C LEU A 158 15.49 -8.93 -9.98
N THR A 159 16.11 -9.03 -8.80
CA THR A 159 15.94 -8.04 -7.73
C THR A 159 17.20 -7.25 -7.42
N ASN A 160 18.33 -7.64 -8.03
CA ASN A 160 19.67 -7.14 -7.67
C ASN A 160 20.07 -7.44 -6.21
N GLY A 161 19.38 -8.36 -5.57
CA GLY A 161 19.64 -8.82 -4.21
C GLY A 161 19.63 -7.69 -3.17
N PRO A 162 20.60 -7.66 -2.23
CA PRO A 162 20.67 -6.65 -1.18
C PRO A 162 20.93 -5.23 -1.68
N GLN A 163 21.41 -5.04 -2.91
CA GLN A 163 21.65 -3.72 -3.49
C GLN A 163 20.37 -3.03 -3.94
N GLY A 164 19.32 -3.82 -4.22
CA GLY A 164 18.05 -3.33 -4.72
C GLY A 164 18.13 -2.79 -6.15
N ILE A 165 16.98 -2.43 -6.70
CA ILE A 165 16.86 -1.87 -8.05
C ILE A 165 17.10 -0.37 -7.97
N SER A 166 18.01 0.13 -8.79
CA SER A 166 18.33 1.55 -8.93
C SER A 166 17.78 2.11 -10.23
N ARG A 167 17.85 3.44 -10.42
CA ARG A 167 17.38 4.13 -11.63
C ARG A 167 15.90 3.89 -11.91
N ILE A 168 15.07 3.96 -10.85
CA ILE A 168 13.62 3.88 -10.99
C ILE A 168 13.11 5.23 -11.51
N ASP A 169 12.29 5.18 -12.55
CA ASP A 169 11.72 6.40 -13.13
C ASP A 169 10.81 7.11 -12.14
N PRO A 170 10.89 8.44 -12.07
CA PRO A 170 9.98 9.21 -11.23
C PRO A 170 8.55 9.10 -11.75
N ILE A 171 7.60 9.18 -10.83
CA ILE A 171 6.18 9.13 -11.15
C ILE A 171 5.82 10.34 -12.03
N GLN A 172 5.16 10.07 -13.16
CA GLN A 172 4.66 11.11 -14.07
C GLN A 172 3.13 11.22 -13.93
N ILE A 173 2.65 12.44 -13.68
CA ILE A 173 1.23 12.75 -13.60
C ILE A 173 0.92 13.93 -14.51
N GLY A 174 0.02 13.72 -15.49
CA GLY A 174 -0.40 14.78 -16.42
C GLY A 174 0.72 15.39 -17.25
N GLY A 175 1.79 14.64 -17.56
CA GLY A 175 2.94 15.10 -18.31
C GLY A 175 4.02 15.80 -17.50
N HIS A 176 3.84 15.95 -16.19
CA HIS A 176 4.86 16.44 -15.26
C HIS A 176 5.49 15.28 -14.49
N SER A 177 6.83 15.29 -14.42
CA SER A 177 7.60 14.37 -13.57
C SER A 177 7.61 14.88 -12.13
N LEU A 178 7.22 14.03 -11.16
CA LEU A 178 7.34 14.37 -9.74
C LEU A 178 8.79 14.36 -9.25
N GLY A 179 9.72 13.90 -10.08
CA GLY A 179 11.16 13.97 -9.82
C GLY A 179 11.74 15.37 -9.97
N ASP A 180 11.08 16.24 -10.72
CA ASP A 180 11.51 17.61 -10.99
C ASP A 180 10.79 18.61 -10.08
N ASP A 181 11.45 19.73 -9.80
CA ASP A 181 10.84 20.80 -9.02
C ASP A 181 9.76 21.52 -9.85
N LEU A 182 8.58 21.70 -9.27
CA LEU A 182 7.47 22.38 -9.92
C LEU A 182 7.51 23.86 -9.61
N VAL A 183 7.59 24.69 -10.66
CA VAL A 183 7.54 26.17 -10.53
C VAL A 183 6.17 26.66 -10.96
N LEU A 184 5.35 27.09 -10.01
CA LEU A 184 4.03 27.68 -10.23
C LEU A 184 4.02 29.14 -9.73
N GLY A 185 3.95 30.11 -10.66
CA GLY A 185 3.71 31.50 -10.31
C GLY A 185 4.70 32.14 -9.32
N GLY A 186 5.98 31.68 -9.32
CA GLY A 186 7.01 32.18 -8.39
C GLY A 186 7.18 31.37 -7.10
N LEU A 187 6.37 30.34 -6.87
CA LEU A 187 6.55 29.33 -5.82
C LEU A 187 7.26 28.12 -6.42
N THR A 188 8.44 27.80 -5.90
CA THR A 188 9.15 26.56 -6.24
C THR A 188 8.77 25.48 -5.23
N MET A 189 8.12 24.42 -5.71
CA MET A 189 7.82 23.24 -4.91
C MET A 189 8.87 22.16 -5.21
N PRO A 190 9.74 21.81 -4.28
CA PRO A 190 10.73 20.76 -4.47
C PRO A 190 10.04 19.40 -4.66
N SER A 191 10.66 18.49 -5.39
CA SER A 191 10.12 17.17 -5.73
C SER A 191 9.64 16.40 -4.48
N VAL A 192 10.32 16.54 -3.35
CA VAL A 192 9.94 15.92 -2.09
C VAL A 192 8.56 16.36 -1.58
N GLN A 193 8.18 17.64 -1.81
CA GLN A 193 6.84 18.14 -1.46
C GLN A 193 5.77 17.53 -2.38
N LEU A 194 6.07 17.33 -3.66
CA LEU A 194 5.14 16.72 -4.61
C LEU A 194 4.83 15.27 -4.21
N TYR A 195 5.84 14.49 -3.80
CA TYR A 195 5.65 13.15 -3.27
C TYR A 195 4.85 13.15 -1.96
N TYR A 196 5.07 14.11 -1.06
CA TYR A 196 4.25 14.24 0.15
C TYR A 196 2.78 14.45 -0.18
N TYR A 197 2.45 15.35 -1.13
CA TYR A 197 1.05 15.58 -1.53
C TYR A 197 0.46 14.36 -2.24
N LEU A 198 1.23 13.65 -3.04
CA LEU A 198 0.79 12.39 -3.64
C LEU A 198 0.39 11.39 -2.54
N PHE A 199 1.26 11.16 -1.57
CA PHE A 199 0.96 10.25 -0.46
C PHE A 199 -0.20 10.74 0.42
N LEU A 200 -0.34 12.06 0.62
CA LEU A 200 -1.48 12.63 1.33
C LEU A 200 -2.81 12.33 0.62
N VAL A 201 -2.87 12.54 -0.70
CA VAL A 201 -4.06 12.24 -1.50
C VAL A 201 -4.38 10.74 -1.46
N LEU A 202 -3.36 9.88 -1.62
CA LEU A 202 -3.53 8.43 -1.53
C LEU A 202 -4.01 7.99 -0.14
N THR A 203 -3.45 8.57 0.93
CA THR A 203 -3.87 8.28 2.31
C THR A 203 -5.34 8.65 2.52
N VAL A 204 -5.77 9.84 2.08
CA VAL A 204 -7.17 10.27 2.18
C VAL A 204 -8.07 9.33 1.36
N PHE A 205 -7.66 8.95 0.16
CA PHE A 205 -8.40 7.99 -0.67
C PHE A 205 -8.56 6.64 0.04
N ILE A 206 -7.48 6.10 0.62
CA ILE A 206 -7.52 4.82 1.37
C ILE A 206 -8.43 4.94 2.61
N ILE A 207 -8.36 6.04 3.37
CA ILE A 207 -9.26 6.28 4.50
C ILE A 207 -10.72 6.24 4.05
N LEU A 208 -11.06 6.92 2.95
CA LEU A 208 -12.44 6.92 2.42
C LEU A 208 -12.88 5.52 1.99
N VAL A 209 -12.00 4.75 1.37
CA VAL A 209 -12.28 3.35 1.00
C VAL A 209 -12.48 2.49 2.24
N CYS A 210 -11.61 2.60 3.26
CA CYS A 210 -11.73 1.83 4.50
C CYS A 210 -13.05 2.12 5.24
N VAL A 211 -13.43 3.39 5.36
CA VAL A 211 -14.70 3.78 6.00
C VAL A 211 -15.91 3.22 5.22
N ARG A 212 -15.88 3.32 3.88
CA ARG A 212 -16.94 2.73 3.03
C ARG A 212 -16.99 1.21 3.12
N LEU A 213 -15.82 0.60 3.25
CA LEU A 213 -15.68 -0.85 3.35
C LEU A 213 -16.24 -1.36 4.68
N GLU A 214 -15.97 -0.67 5.78
CA GLU A 214 -16.51 -0.99 7.12
C GLU A 214 -18.03 -1.05 7.12
N ASP A 215 -18.69 -0.06 6.52
CA ASP A 215 -20.16 0.01 6.42
C ASP A 215 -20.76 -0.93 5.37
N SER A 216 -19.93 -1.58 4.56
CA SER A 216 -20.36 -2.47 3.48
C SER A 216 -20.89 -3.81 3.99
N ARG A 217 -21.51 -4.60 3.09
CA ARG A 217 -21.93 -5.97 3.40
C ARG A 217 -20.74 -6.87 3.75
N ILE A 218 -19.60 -6.62 3.09
CA ILE A 218 -18.35 -7.37 3.31
C ILE A 218 -17.76 -7.02 4.68
N GLY A 219 -17.67 -5.74 5.01
CA GLY A 219 -17.17 -5.28 6.31
C GLY A 219 -17.97 -5.85 7.47
N ARG A 220 -19.32 -5.81 7.38
CA ARG A 220 -20.19 -6.43 8.40
C ARG A 220 -19.98 -7.94 8.49
N ALA A 221 -19.73 -8.62 7.37
CA ALA A 221 -19.45 -10.07 7.42
C ALA A 221 -18.10 -10.36 8.08
N TRP A 222 -17.07 -9.52 7.90
CA TRP A 222 -15.80 -9.63 8.60
C TRP A 222 -15.98 -9.44 10.11
N MET A 223 -16.68 -8.39 10.53
CA MET A 223 -16.95 -8.14 11.94
C MET A 223 -17.74 -9.29 12.59
N ALA A 224 -18.75 -9.84 11.90
CA ALA A 224 -19.48 -11.00 12.37
C ALA A 224 -18.58 -12.24 12.57
N ILE A 225 -17.66 -12.50 11.64
CA ILE A 225 -16.70 -13.61 11.73
C ILE A 225 -15.71 -13.39 12.89
N ARG A 226 -15.29 -12.16 13.11
CA ARG A 226 -14.38 -11.78 14.20
C ARG A 226 -15.01 -12.02 15.58
N GLU A 227 -16.31 -11.70 15.73
CA GLU A 227 -17.02 -11.89 16.99
C GLU A 227 -17.28 -13.39 17.27
N ASP A 228 -17.90 -14.11 16.33
CA ASP A 228 -18.12 -15.56 16.43
C ASP A 228 -18.21 -16.20 15.04
N GLU A 229 -17.17 -16.95 14.67
CA GLU A 229 -17.12 -17.65 13.38
C GLU A 229 -18.20 -18.74 13.24
N VAL A 230 -18.57 -19.40 14.35
CA VAL A 230 -19.58 -20.48 14.31
C VAL A 230 -20.96 -19.90 14.09
N ALA A 231 -21.30 -18.84 14.83
CA ALA A 231 -22.55 -18.11 14.65
C ALA A 231 -22.65 -17.50 13.22
N ALA A 232 -21.59 -16.89 12.73
CA ALA A 232 -21.54 -16.34 11.37
C ALA A 232 -21.81 -17.40 10.29
N LYS A 233 -21.23 -18.60 10.44
CA LYS A 233 -21.49 -19.75 9.55
C LYS A 233 -22.94 -20.22 9.62
N ALA A 234 -23.51 -20.27 10.82
CA ALA A 234 -24.92 -20.65 11.01
C ALA A 234 -25.88 -19.65 10.33
N MET A 235 -25.48 -18.37 10.25
CA MET A 235 -26.21 -17.33 9.51
C MET A 235 -25.97 -17.35 7.98
N GLY A 236 -25.26 -18.36 7.45
CA GLY A 236 -25.00 -18.54 6.03
C GLY A 236 -23.79 -17.81 5.47
N ILE A 237 -22.93 -17.21 6.32
CA ILE A 237 -21.71 -16.56 5.88
C ILE A 237 -20.63 -17.61 5.54
N ASN A 238 -20.11 -17.58 4.31
CA ASN A 238 -18.98 -18.41 3.94
C ASN A 238 -17.67 -17.82 4.53
N ALA A 239 -17.35 -18.20 5.77
CA ALA A 239 -16.22 -17.66 6.51
C ALA A 239 -14.88 -17.79 5.77
N ARG A 240 -14.66 -18.91 5.03
CA ARG A 240 -13.43 -19.12 4.27
C ARG A 240 -13.24 -18.05 3.18
N ASN A 241 -14.25 -17.88 2.33
CA ASN A 241 -14.15 -16.93 1.22
C ASN A 241 -14.06 -15.48 1.71
N ILE A 242 -14.79 -15.14 2.76
CA ILE A 242 -14.78 -13.80 3.36
C ILE A 242 -13.42 -13.50 4.01
N LYS A 243 -12.78 -14.47 4.68
CA LYS A 243 -11.41 -14.32 5.20
C LYS A 243 -10.36 -14.20 4.09
N LEU A 244 -10.47 -15.02 3.02
CA LEU A 244 -9.59 -14.89 1.85
C LEU A 244 -9.70 -13.51 1.20
N LEU A 245 -10.92 -12.98 1.14
CA LEU A 245 -11.15 -11.63 0.62
C LEU A 245 -10.49 -10.56 1.52
N ALA A 246 -10.46 -10.74 2.84
CA ALA A 246 -9.74 -9.85 3.75
C ALA A 246 -8.23 -9.84 3.45
N PHE A 247 -7.61 -11.02 3.28
CA PHE A 247 -6.20 -11.11 2.89
C PHE A 247 -5.94 -10.50 1.51
N ALA A 248 -6.78 -10.78 0.52
CA ALA A 248 -6.64 -10.21 -0.83
C ALA A 248 -6.74 -8.68 -0.81
N MET A 249 -7.75 -8.14 -0.16
CA MET A 249 -7.96 -6.69 -0.08
C MET A 249 -6.89 -6.04 0.79
N GLY A 250 -6.60 -6.57 1.97
CA GLY A 250 -5.51 -6.05 2.80
C GLY A 250 -4.19 -6.00 2.04
N ALA A 251 -3.80 -7.11 1.41
CA ALA A 251 -2.57 -7.19 0.62
C ALA A 251 -2.55 -6.20 -0.56
N SER A 252 -3.69 -5.93 -1.21
CA SER A 252 -3.76 -4.98 -2.33
C SER A 252 -3.48 -3.54 -1.92
N PHE A 253 -3.69 -3.19 -0.65
CA PHE A 253 -3.34 -1.88 -0.08
C PHE A 253 -1.87 -1.78 0.35
N GLY A 254 -1.19 -2.92 0.59
CA GLY A 254 0.24 -2.99 0.85
C GLY A 254 1.07 -2.81 -0.39
#